data_334c7ded1253ffaf26e49aa1b0657eb5
#
_entry.id   334c7ded1253ffaf26e49aa1b0657eb5
#
_cell.length_a   1.000
_cell.length_b   1.000
_cell.length_c   1.000
_cell.angle_alpha   90.00
_cell.angle_beta   90.00
_cell.angle_gamma   90.00
#
_symmetry.space_group_name_H-M   'P 1'
#
loop_
_entity.id
_entity.type
_entity.pdbx_description
1 polymer ?
#
loop_
_entity_poly.entity_id
_entity_poly.type
_entity_poly.pdbx_seq_one_letter_code
_entity_poly.pdbx_strand_id
1 'polypeptide(L)'
;MNIEQIRDYAMSLYGVTEDQPFGDDIITFRLEGKIFVCLWLGGGEHDMKDSAPRFALKLTPERNEKLRERYSTITPAWHWNKKHWSDVYYELMDDSLVYDLIKESYALVASKLPKAVRQKYV
;
A
#
# COMPACT_ATOMS: atom_id res chain seq x y z
N MET A 1 3.46 -11.27 8.73
CA MET A 1 2.61 -10.17 9.23
C MET A 1 1.15 -10.51 9.07
N ASN A 2 0.30 -9.86 9.83
CA ASN A 2 -1.15 -10.00 9.71
C ASN A 2 -1.79 -8.63 9.45
N ILE A 3 -3.12 -8.63 9.22
CA ILE A 3 -3.89 -7.42 8.92
C ILE A 3 -3.70 -6.35 9.99
N GLU A 4 -3.78 -6.73 11.26
CA GLU A 4 -3.66 -5.78 12.36
C GLU A 4 -2.29 -5.11 12.41
N GLN A 5 -1.23 -5.87 12.19
CA GLN A 5 0.13 -5.34 12.19
C GLN A 5 0.34 -4.34 11.04
N ILE A 6 -0.20 -4.64 9.87
CA ILE A 6 -0.11 -3.74 8.71
C ILE A 6 -0.88 -2.45 8.99
N ARG A 7 -2.11 -2.59 9.48
CA ARG A 7 -2.94 -1.44 9.83
C ARG A 7 -2.29 -0.57 10.89
N ASP A 8 -1.79 -1.18 11.96
CA ASP A 8 -1.14 -0.45 13.05
C ASP A 8 0.08 0.30 12.57
N TYR A 9 0.90 -0.34 11.74
CA TYR A 9 2.08 0.32 11.19
C TYR A 9 1.71 1.51 10.29
N ALA A 10 0.79 1.30 9.35
CA ALA A 10 0.37 2.37 8.45
C ALA A 10 -0.19 3.56 9.22
N MET A 11 -1.02 3.29 10.24
CA MET A 11 -1.61 4.35 11.07
C MET A 11 -0.60 5.00 12.01
N SER A 12 0.53 4.37 12.28
CA SER A 12 1.60 4.95 13.09
C SER A 12 2.37 6.05 12.37
N LEU A 13 2.29 6.09 11.04
CA LEU A 13 2.99 7.08 10.24
C LEU A 13 2.28 8.44 10.37
N TYR A 14 3.06 9.50 10.49
CA TYR A 14 2.53 10.83 10.77
C TYR A 14 1.51 11.29 9.74
N GLY A 15 0.33 11.71 10.21
CA GLY A 15 -0.71 12.30 9.37
C GLY A 15 -1.56 11.31 8.60
N VAL A 16 -1.33 10.00 8.76
CA VAL A 16 -2.10 8.98 8.03
C VAL A 16 -3.51 8.86 8.57
N THR A 17 -4.48 8.79 7.66
CA THR A 17 -5.87 8.50 7.96
C THR A 17 -6.29 7.23 7.23
N GLU A 18 -7.35 6.58 7.72
CA GLU A 18 -7.93 5.41 7.06
C GLU A 18 -9.40 5.63 6.79
N ASP A 19 -9.89 5.04 5.69
CA ASP A 19 -11.30 5.02 5.36
C ASP A 19 -11.61 3.80 4.49
N GLN A 20 -12.89 3.61 4.16
CA GLN A 20 -13.35 2.45 3.38
C GLN A 20 -14.29 2.89 2.25
N PRO A 21 -13.82 3.76 1.32
CA PRO A 21 -14.70 4.29 0.27
C PRO A 21 -15.10 3.26 -0.78
N PHE A 22 -14.41 2.12 -0.83
CA PHE A 22 -14.66 1.08 -1.82
C PHE A 22 -15.43 -0.12 -1.27
N GLY A 23 -15.91 -0.04 -0.01
CA GLY A 23 -16.66 -1.12 0.62
C GLY A 23 -15.97 -1.63 1.88
N ASP A 24 -16.62 -2.58 2.55
CA ASP A 24 -16.18 -3.08 3.85
C ASP A 24 -14.97 -4.03 3.76
N ASP A 25 -14.59 -4.44 2.57
CA ASP A 25 -13.52 -5.41 2.35
C ASP A 25 -12.15 -4.76 2.06
N ILE A 26 -12.08 -3.44 1.93
CA ILE A 26 -10.82 -2.72 1.68
C ILE A 26 -10.70 -1.53 2.61
N ILE A 27 -9.55 -1.43 3.29
CA ILE A 27 -9.17 -0.22 4.03
C ILE A 27 -8.17 0.55 3.18
N THR A 28 -8.45 1.84 2.93
CA THR A 28 -7.49 2.72 2.27
C THR A 28 -6.78 3.57 3.31
N PHE A 29 -5.47 3.70 3.14
CA PHE A 29 -4.63 4.56 3.99
C PHE A 29 -4.20 5.76 3.17
N ARG A 30 -4.45 6.95 3.69
CA ARG A 30 -4.24 8.21 2.98
C ARG A 30 -3.30 9.14 3.73
N LEU A 31 -2.58 9.94 2.94
CA LEU A 31 -1.82 11.08 3.44
C LEU A 31 -2.32 12.32 2.72
N GLU A 32 -2.88 13.28 3.46
CA GLU A 32 -3.49 14.49 2.88
C GLU A 32 -4.48 14.15 1.76
N GLY A 33 -5.31 13.13 2.00
CA GLY A 33 -6.31 12.67 1.04
C GLY A 33 -5.79 11.78 -0.08
N LYS A 34 -4.49 11.58 -0.20
CA LYS A 34 -3.87 10.75 -1.25
C LYS A 34 -3.64 9.33 -0.74
N ILE A 35 -4.17 8.34 -1.47
CA ILE A 35 -4.03 6.93 -1.09
C ILE A 35 -2.60 6.45 -1.38
N PHE A 36 -2.00 5.74 -0.43
CA PHE A 36 -0.70 5.10 -0.65
C PHE A 36 -0.73 3.59 -0.43
N VAL A 37 -1.68 3.07 0.36
CA VAL A 37 -1.86 1.63 0.59
C VAL A 37 -3.36 1.32 0.61
N CYS A 38 -3.73 0.20 -0.03
CA CYS A 38 -5.08 -0.37 0.01
C CYS A 38 -4.98 -1.79 0.53
N LEU A 39 -5.48 -2.03 1.73
CA LEU A 39 -5.41 -3.32 2.41
C LEU A 39 -6.71 -4.11 2.21
N TRP A 40 -6.61 -5.27 1.56
CA TRP A 40 -7.75 -6.15 1.38
C TRP A 40 -7.94 -7.01 2.63
N LEU A 41 -9.19 -7.04 3.13
CA LEU A 41 -9.54 -7.75 4.36
C LEU A 41 -10.04 -9.18 4.12
N GLY A 42 -10.23 -9.55 2.87
CA GLY A 42 -10.75 -10.87 2.48
C GLY A 42 -12.24 -10.82 2.13
N GLY A 43 -12.63 -11.50 1.06
CA GLY A 43 -14.02 -11.57 0.62
C GLY A 43 -14.56 -10.24 0.12
N GLY A 44 -15.90 -10.09 0.12
CA GLY A 44 -16.58 -8.85 -0.21
C GLY A 44 -16.72 -8.58 -1.70
N GLU A 45 -16.99 -7.31 -2.04
CA GLU A 45 -17.19 -6.87 -3.43
C GLU A 45 -15.95 -6.98 -4.29
N HIS A 46 -14.76 -6.82 -3.67
CA HIS A 46 -13.49 -6.86 -4.39
C HIS A 46 -12.89 -8.25 -4.33
N ASP A 47 -13.69 -9.24 -4.79
CA ASP A 47 -13.23 -10.62 -4.84
C ASP A 47 -11.94 -10.69 -5.66
N MET A 48 -10.87 -11.09 -5.01
CA MET A 48 -9.56 -11.11 -5.62
C MET A 48 -9.37 -12.37 -6.47
N LYS A 49 -8.44 -12.29 -7.40
CA LYS A 49 -8.07 -13.38 -8.31
C LYS A 49 -7.78 -14.69 -7.57
N ASP A 50 -7.19 -14.57 -6.39
CA ASP A 50 -6.98 -15.67 -5.46
C ASP A 50 -7.29 -15.16 -4.05
N SER A 51 -7.33 -16.05 -3.07
CA SER A 51 -7.70 -15.71 -1.70
C SER A 51 -6.51 -15.32 -0.81
N ALA A 52 -5.31 -15.20 -1.36
CA ALA A 52 -4.13 -14.90 -0.58
C ALA A 52 -4.16 -13.46 -0.05
N PRO A 53 -3.88 -13.24 1.25
CA PRO A 53 -3.86 -11.91 1.83
C PRO A 53 -2.82 -11.00 1.17
N ARG A 54 -3.23 -9.78 0.85
CA ARG A 54 -2.35 -8.83 0.18
C ARG A 54 -2.81 -7.40 0.40
N PHE A 55 -1.92 -6.46 0.10
CA PHE A 55 -2.29 -5.06 -0.04
C PHE A 55 -1.70 -4.52 -1.35
N ALA A 56 -2.35 -3.49 -1.90
CA ALA A 56 -1.79 -2.74 -3.02
C ALA A 56 -1.07 -1.52 -2.46
N LEU A 57 0.09 -1.18 -3.04
CA LEU A 57 0.80 0.04 -2.65
C LEU A 57 1.28 0.79 -3.88
N LYS A 58 1.37 2.11 -3.72
CA LYS A 58 1.81 2.99 -4.80
C LYS A 58 3.31 3.20 -4.75
N LEU A 59 3.98 2.94 -5.88
CA LEU A 59 5.41 3.19 -6.06
C LEU A 59 5.65 3.80 -7.44
N THR A 60 6.86 4.26 -7.70
CA THR A 60 7.21 4.72 -9.05
C THR A 60 7.19 3.53 -10.02
N PRO A 61 6.93 3.76 -11.33
CA PRO A 61 6.96 2.67 -12.31
C PRO A 61 8.28 1.91 -12.31
N GLU A 62 9.40 2.60 -12.19
CA GLU A 62 10.74 1.99 -12.18
C GLU A 62 10.93 1.08 -10.96
N ARG A 63 10.47 1.53 -9.78
CA ARG A 63 10.56 0.74 -8.57
C ARG A 63 9.68 -0.49 -8.62
N ASN A 64 8.45 -0.34 -9.13
CA ASN A 64 7.53 -1.46 -9.33
C ASN A 64 8.15 -2.53 -10.21
N GLU A 65 8.73 -2.12 -11.32
CA GLU A 65 9.37 -3.05 -12.26
C GLU A 65 10.49 -3.84 -11.60
N LYS A 66 11.39 -3.16 -10.90
CA LYS A 66 12.52 -3.81 -10.21
C LYS A 66 12.08 -4.78 -9.12
N LEU A 67 11.07 -4.39 -8.34
CA LEU A 67 10.56 -5.25 -7.27
C LEU A 67 9.90 -6.51 -7.83
N ARG A 68 9.12 -6.38 -8.91
CA ARG A 68 8.45 -7.50 -9.56
C ARG A 68 9.44 -8.49 -10.18
N GLU A 69 10.57 -8.01 -10.67
CA GLU A 69 11.64 -8.87 -11.18
C GLU A 69 12.32 -9.65 -10.05
N ARG A 70 12.49 -9.01 -8.89
CA ARG A 70 13.22 -9.60 -7.78
C ARG A 70 12.36 -10.52 -6.91
N TYR A 71 11.09 -10.16 -6.69
CA TYR A 71 10.22 -10.87 -5.74
C TYR A 71 8.97 -11.39 -6.44
N SER A 72 8.79 -12.72 -6.41
CA SER A 72 7.56 -13.34 -6.93
C SER A 72 6.33 -12.96 -6.09
N THR A 73 6.54 -12.50 -4.86
CA THR A 73 5.49 -12.05 -3.94
C THR A 73 5.01 -10.62 -4.20
N ILE A 74 5.59 -9.95 -5.19
CA ILE A 74 5.18 -8.61 -5.62
C ILE A 74 4.77 -8.69 -7.08
N THR A 75 3.50 -8.38 -7.37
CA THR A 75 2.91 -8.54 -8.70
C THR A 75 2.20 -7.25 -9.13
N PRO A 76 1.90 -7.10 -10.44
CA PRO A 76 1.06 -5.98 -10.87
C PRO A 76 -0.28 -6.01 -10.13
N ALA A 77 -0.74 -4.85 -9.67
CA ALA A 77 -1.96 -4.76 -8.89
C ALA A 77 -3.18 -5.21 -9.69
N TRP A 78 -4.03 -6.03 -9.07
CA TRP A 78 -5.21 -6.62 -9.74
C TRP A 78 -6.29 -5.58 -10.04
N HIS A 79 -6.60 -4.71 -9.05
CA HIS A 79 -7.69 -3.73 -9.17
C HIS A 79 -7.24 -2.29 -9.39
N TRP A 80 -5.95 -2.03 -9.50
CA TRP A 80 -5.42 -0.68 -9.58
C TRP A 80 -4.57 -0.50 -10.83
N ASN A 81 -4.20 0.74 -11.15
CA ASN A 81 -3.31 1.01 -12.28
C ASN A 81 -1.98 0.26 -12.09
N LYS A 82 -1.70 -0.70 -12.96
CA LYS A 82 -0.58 -1.63 -12.82
C LYS A 82 0.80 -0.98 -12.98
N LYS A 83 0.85 0.19 -13.58
CA LYS A 83 2.11 0.93 -13.74
C LYS A 83 2.58 1.54 -12.43
N HIS A 84 1.64 2.04 -11.63
CA HIS A 84 1.92 2.74 -10.37
C HIS A 84 1.64 1.93 -9.13
N TRP A 85 0.96 0.80 -9.25
CA TRP A 85 0.50 0.01 -8.11
C TRP A 85 0.93 -1.45 -8.24
N SER A 86 1.42 -2.00 -7.13
CA SER A 86 1.75 -3.42 -7.02
C SER A 86 0.96 -4.05 -5.89
N ASP A 87 0.60 -5.33 -6.07
CA ASP A 87 0.09 -6.17 -4.99
C ASP A 87 1.26 -6.80 -4.25
N VAL A 88 1.21 -6.77 -2.93
CA VAL A 88 2.24 -7.32 -2.04
C VAL A 88 1.60 -8.43 -1.21
N TYR A 89 2.08 -9.65 -1.38
CA TYR A 89 1.63 -10.83 -0.65
C TYR A 89 2.44 -10.93 0.65
N TYR A 90 2.07 -10.14 1.63
CA TYR A 90 2.89 -9.85 2.80
C TYR A 90 3.15 -11.03 3.71
N GLU A 91 2.26 -12.04 3.74
CA GLU A 91 2.46 -13.23 4.58
C GLU A 91 3.66 -14.07 4.15
N LEU A 92 4.08 -13.93 2.90
CA LEU A 92 5.18 -14.68 2.30
C LEU A 92 6.49 -13.92 2.29
N MET A 93 6.56 -12.80 3.02
CA MET A 93 7.70 -11.89 2.97
C MET A 93 8.23 -11.59 4.36
N ASP A 94 9.49 -11.17 4.43
CA ASP A 94 10.08 -10.68 5.68
C ASP A 94 9.35 -9.42 6.14
N ASP A 95 9.03 -9.37 7.43
CA ASP A 95 8.31 -8.23 8.02
C ASP A 95 9.05 -6.91 7.81
N SER A 96 10.38 -6.91 7.94
CA SER A 96 11.17 -5.70 7.75
C SER A 96 11.05 -5.14 6.34
N LEU A 97 11.00 -6.02 5.34
CA LEU A 97 10.81 -5.60 3.95
C LEU A 97 9.41 -5.01 3.74
N VAL A 98 8.39 -5.64 4.33
CA VAL A 98 7.01 -5.13 4.23
C VAL A 98 6.90 -3.74 4.85
N TYR A 99 7.47 -3.53 6.04
CA TYR A 99 7.50 -2.21 6.68
C TYR A 99 8.20 -1.17 5.80
N ASP A 100 9.36 -1.54 5.26
CA ASP A 100 10.13 -0.63 4.40
C ASP A 100 9.35 -0.23 3.15
N LEU A 101 8.62 -1.16 2.54
CA LEU A 101 7.83 -0.88 1.35
C LEU A 101 6.65 0.05 1.65
N ILE A 102 5.97 -0.16 2.76
CA ILE A 102 4.88 0.74 3.19
C ILE A 102 5.43 2.15 3.42
N LYS A 103 6.57 2.25 4.10
CA LYS A 103 7.22 3.53 4.36
C LYS A 103 7.68 4.19 3.07
N GLU A 104 8.18 3.41 2.12
CA GLU A 104 8.60 3.92 0.81
C GLU A 104 7.41 4.54 0.05
N SER A 105 6.26 3.86 0.05
CA SER A 105 5.05 4.37 -0.57
C SER A 105 4.58 5.67 0.11
N TYR A 106 4.59 5.69 1.43
CA TYR A 106 4.28 6.88 2.21
C TYR A 106 5.19 8.06 1.82
N ALA A 107 6.49 7.83 1.78
CA ALA A 107 7.47 8.86 1.43
C ALA A 107 7.27 9.37 -0.01
N LEU A 108 6.92 8.49 -0.93
CA LEU A 108 6.62 8.88 -2.32
C LEU A 108 5.44 9.83 -2.37
N VAL A 109 4.34 9.48 -1.70
CA VAL A 109 3.15 10.34 -1.69
C VAL A 109 3.45 11.66 -0.99
N ALA A 110 4.17 11.64 0.13
CA ALA A 110 4.58 12.85 0.83
C ALA A 110 5.38 13.78 -0.08
N SER A 111 6.30 13.22 -0.88
CA SER A 111 7.15 14.00 -1.79
C SER A 111 6.38 14.69 -2.91
N LYS A 112 5.17 14.21 -3.22
CA LYS A 112 4.32 14.77 -4.29
C LYS A 112 3.30 15.78 -3.79
N LEU A 113 3.25 16.03 -2.49
CA LEU A 113 2.31 17.01 -1.92
C LEU A 113 2.72 18.42 -2.28
N PRO A 114 1.75 19.38 -2.30
CA PRO A 114 2.08 20.80 -2.49
C PRO A 114 3.11 21.27 -1.46
N LYS A 115 3.98 22.18 -1.86
CA LYS A 115 5.11 22.63 -1.03
C LYS A 115 4.70 23.06 0.38
N ALA A 116 3.62 23.80 0.51
CA ALA A 116 3.15 24.29 1.81
C ALA A 116 2.76 23.16 2.77
N VAL A 117 2.17 22.07 2.23
CA VAL A 117 1.74 20.91 3.00
C VAL A 117 2.89 19.95 3.24
N ARG A 118 3.75 19.77 2.22
CA ARG A 118 4.88 18.85 2.26
C ARG A 118 5.84 19.11 3.42
N GLN A 119 5.96 20.36 3.85
CA GLN A 119 6.85 20.74 4.95
C GLN A 119 6.53 20.03 6.25
N LYS A 120 5.30 19.56 6.44
CA LYS A 120 4.90 18.80 7.63
C LYS A 120 5.55 17.42 7.72
N TYR A 121 6.07 16.92 6.59
CA TYR A 121 6.52 15.52 6.46
C TYR A 121 8.01 15.37 6.15
N VAL A 122 8.74 16.45 6.23
CA VAL A 122 10.19 16.43 6.02
C VAL A 122 10.97 16.70 7.28
#